data_a99045ba8d409ffc32f6b29750a741d7
#
_entry.id   a99045ba8d409ffc32f6b29750a741d7
#
_cell.length_a   1.000
_cell.length_b   1.000
_cell.length_c   1.000
_cell.angle_alpha   90.00
_cell.angle_beta   90.00
_cell.angle_gamma   90.00
#
_symmetry.space_group_name_H-M   'P 1'
#
loop_
_entity.id
_entity.type
_entity.pdbx_description
1 polymer ?
#
loop_
_entity_poly.entity_id
_entity_poly.type
_entity_poly.pdbx_seq_one_letter_code
_entity_poly.pdbx_strand_id
1 'polypeptide(L)'
;MALREKDLVVRYRTRPEAAEENARLVEAVCASLKAAEPHDLVYATYRLADGVTLVQVARRRDAENPRATLPAFAEFQRGLKQRCVEQPAPSEATVVGSYGWPS
;
A
#
# COMPACT_ATOMS: atom_id res chain seq x y z
N MET A 1 -19.14 21.13 -4.51
CA MET A 1 -19.23 19.74 -4.12
C MET A 1 -17.86 19.15 -3.92
N ALA A 2 -17.64 18.53 -2.79
CA ALA A 2 -16.35 17.93 -2.50
C ALA A 2 -16.10 16.74 -3.42
N LEU A 3 -14.84 16.59 -3.85
CA LEU A 3 -14.45 15.39 -4.57
C LEU A 3 -14.55 14.19 -3.62
N ARG A 4 -15.11 13.12 -4.13
CA ARG A 4 -15.20 11.90 -3.35
C ARG A 4 -13.84 11.22 -3.36
N GLU A 5 -13.26 11.07 -2.18
CA GLU A 5 -12.02 10.34 -2.02
C GLU A 5 -12.30 8.86 -1.89
N LYS A 6 -11.53 8.06 -2.59
CA LYS A 6 -11.62 6.62 -2.48
C LYS A 6 -10.42 6.07 -1.77
N ASP A 7 -10.67 5.25 -0.77
CA ASP A 7 -9.63 4.51 -0.10
C ASP A 7 -9.61 3.10 -0.67
N LEU A 8 -8.41 2.57 -0.80
CA LEU A 8 -8.22 1.18 -1.19
C LEU A 8 -7.49 0.50 -0.05
N VAL A 9 -8.06 -0.59 0.45
CA VAL A 9 -7.44 -1.39 1.50
C VAL A 9 -7.07 -2.72 0.89
N VAL A 10 -5.79 -3.10 1.02
CA VAL A 10 -5.29 -4.37 0.48
C VAL A 10 -4.71 -5.16 1.64
N ARG A 11 -5.17 -6.39 1.80
CA ARG A 11 -4.64 -7.27 2.82
C ARG A 11 -3.98 -8.47 2.15
N TYR A 12 -2.80 -8.86 2.66
CA TYR A 12 -2.13 -10.06 2.20
C TYR A 12 -1.26 -10.61 3.32
N ARG A 13 -0.82 -11.85 3.17
CA ARG A 13 0.04 -12.49 4.15
C ARG A 13 1.19 -13.16 3.44
N THR A 14 2.40 -12.89 3.93
CA THR A 14 3.61 -13.48 3.34
C THR A 14 3.94 -14.81 4.04
N ARG A 15 4.83 -15.55 3.38
CA ARG A 15 5.50 -16.65 4.05
C ARG A 15 6.41 -16.07 5.12
N PRO A 16 6.61 -16.76 6.26
CA PRO A 16 7.49 -16.22 7.31
C PRO A 16 8.89 -15.89 6.81
N GLU A 17 9.47 -16.75 5.96
CA GLU A 17 10.81 -16.55 5.45
C GLU A 17 10.92 -15.41 4.46
N ALA A 18 9.81 -14.92 3.93
CA ALA A 18 9.79 -13.81 2.98
C ALA A 18 9.38 -12.48 3.61
N ALA A 19 9.05 -12.49 4.91
CA ALA A 19 8.49 -11.30 5.56
C ALA A 19 9.46 -10.12 5.56
N GLU A 20 10.74 -10.35 5.85
CA GLU A 20 11.72 -9.27 5.91
C GLU A 20 12.03 -8.72 4.52
N GLU A 21 12.13 -9.58 3.54
CA GLU A 21 12.31 -9.13 2.16
C GLU A 21 11.14 -8.26 1.71
N ASN A 22 9.93 -8.70 2.02
CA ASN A 22 8.74 -7.93 1.67
C ASN A 22 8.74 -6.56 2.33
N ALA A 23 9.13 -6.49 3.60
CA ALA A 23 9.19 -5.22 4.31
C ALA A 23 10.18 -4.25 3.64
N ARG A 24 11.35 -4.75 3.23
CA ARG A 24 12.34 -3.92 2.54
C ARG A 24 11.79 -3.40 1.22
N LEU A 25 11.05 -4.22 0.49
CA LEU A 25 10.48 -3.80 -0.79
C LEU A 25 9.41 -2.73 -0.59
N VAL A 26 8.59 -2.85 0.46
CA VAL A 26 7.61 -1.83 0.81
C VAL A 26 8.30 -0.53 1.19
N GLU A 27 9.35 -0.61 2.00
CA GLU A 27 10.11 0.58 2.41
C GLU A 27 10.69 1.31 1.20
N ALA A 28 11.15 0.55 0.20
CA ALA A 28 11.69 1.15 -1.03
C ALA A 28 10.60 1.88 -1.81
N VAL A 29 9.38 1.34 -1.86
CA VAL A 29 8.26 2.03 -2.48
C VAL A 29 7.98 3.36 -1.76
N CYS A 30 7.94 3.32 -0.44
CA CYS A 30 7.68 4.53 0.35
C CYS A 30 8.78 5.58 0.17
N ALA A 31 10.04 5.16 0.11
CA ALA A 31 11.15 6.07 -0.13
C ALA A 31 11.03 6.73 -1.51
N SER A 32 10.63 5.96 -2.52
CA SER A 32 10.41 6.50 -3.86
C SER A 32 9.25 7.49 -3.89
N LEU A 33 8.19 7.22 -3.13
CA LEU A 33 7.07 8.15 -3.03
C LEU A 33 7.48 9.45 -2.36
N LYS A 34 8.30 9.38 -1.30
CA LYS A 34 8.80 10.58 -0.64
C LYS A 34 9.63 11.42 -1.59
N ALA A 35 10.44 10.79 -2.44
CA ALA A 35 11.26 11.51 -3.40
C ALA A 35 10.42 12.13 -4.52
N ALA A 36 9.39 11.43 -4.98
CA ALA A 36 8.54 11.89 -6.07
C ALA A 36 7.51 12.93 -5.62
N GLU A 37 7.11 12.87 -4.36
CA GLU A 37 6.12 13.76 -3.75
C GLU A 37 4.84 13.89 -4.60
N PRO A 38 4.19 12.77 -4.95
CA PRO A 38 2.97 12.86 -5.74
C PRO A 38 1.88 13.56 -4.94
N HIS A 39 1.12 14.41 -5.64
CA HIS A 39 0.01 15.11 -5.02
C HIS A 39 -1.17 14.17 -4.83
N ASP A 40 -1.96 14.44 -3.81
CA ASP A 40 -3.25 13.77 -3.61
C ASP A 40 -3.14 12.27 -3.36
N LEU A 41 -2.00 11.83 -2.83
CA LEU A 41 -1.83 10.43 -2.44
C LEU A 41 -1.46 10.34 -0.98
N VAL A 42 -2.22 9.54 -0.24
CA VAL A 42 -1.85 9.11 1.11
C VAL A 42 -1.69 7.60 1.04
N TYR A 43 -0.58 7.09 1.54
CA TYR A 43 -0.23 5.68 1.38
C TYR A 43 0.48 5.20 2.64
N ALA A 44 0.05 4.06 3.16
CA ALA A 44 0.71 3.44 4.30
C ALA A 44 0.54 1.92 4.22
N THR A 45 1.55 1.21 4.67
CA THR A 45 1.47 -0.24 4.82
C THR A 45 1.77 -0.57 6.27
N TYR A 46 0.89 -1.33 6.88
CA TYR A 46 1.03 -1.81 8.25
C TYR A 46 1.41 -3.27 8.25
N ARG A 47 2.34 -3.62 9.14
CA ARG A 47 2.68 -5.00 9.40
C ARG A 47 2.06 -5.36 10.74
N LEU A 48 1.20 -6.36 10.74
CA LEU A 48 0.50 -6.74 11.97
C LEU A 48 1.42 -7.49 12.92
N ALA A 49 0.95 -7.69 14.15
CA ALA A 49 1.76 -8.25 15.21
C ALA A 49 2.24 -9.66 14.93
N ASP A 50 1.54 -10.41 14.05
CA ASP A 50 1.99 -11.74 13.66
C ASP A 50 3.25 -11.71 12.78
N GLY A 51 3.65 -10.54 12.33
CA GLY A 51 4.87 -10.37 11.54
C GLY A 51 4.75 -10.74 10.08
N VAL A 52 3.64 -11.31 9.66
CA VAL A 52 3.48 -11.81 8.28
C VAL A 52 2.25 -11.26 7.57
N THR A 53 1.29 -10.68 8.29
CA THR A 53 0.11 -10.08 7.68
C THR A 53 0.35 -8.59 7.46
N LEU A 54 0.03 -8.11 6.27
CA LEU A 54 0.18 -6.71 5.92
C LEU A 54 -1.16 -6.14 5.50
N VAL A 55 -1.38 -4.89 5.88
CA VAL A 55 -2.56 -4.13 5.47
C VAL A 55 -2.06 -2.84 4.86
N GLN A 56 -2.40 -2.64 3.60
CA GLN A 56 -2.00 -1.47 2.84
C GLN A 56 -3.22 -0.58 2.65
N VAL A 57 -3.06 0.70 2.95
CA VAL A 57 -4.12 1.68 2.76
C VAL A 57 -3.61 2.75 1.81
N ALA A 58 -4.37 3.03 0.77
CA ALA A 58 -4.03 4.07 -0.18
C ALA A 58 -5.26 4.94 -0.42
N ARG A 59 -5.07 6.25 -0.37
CA ARG A 59 -6.12 7.22 -0.70
C ARG A 59 -5.64 8.08 -1.85
N ARG A 60 -6.42 8.15 -2.90
CA ARG A 60 -6.12 8.96 -4.07
C ARG A 60 -7.32 9.82 -4.40
N ARG A 61 -7.04 11.02 -4.86
CA ARG A 61 -8.12 11.93 -5.30
C ARG A 61 -8.43 11.82 -6.78
N ASP A 62 -7.46 11.34 -7.56
CA ASP A 62 -7.68 11.18 -8.99
C ASP A 62 -7.63 9.72 -9.37
N ALA A 63 -7.88 9.44 -10.66
CA ALA A 63 -7.93 8.08 -11.15
C ALA A 63 -6.55 7.47 -11.40
N GLU A 64 -5.52 8.30 -11.43
CA GLU A 64 -4.18 7.82 -11.72
C GLU A 64 -3.55 7.20 -10.47
N ASN A 65 -2.76 6.17 -10.70
CA ASN A 65 -2.00 5.54 -9.65
C ASN A 65 -0.54 5.96 -9.77
N PRO A 66 -0.09 6.95 -8.99
CA PRO A 66 1.30 7.42 -9.12
C PRO A 66 2.34 6.35 -8.81
N ARG A 67 1.98 5.30 -8.06
CA ARG A 67 2.90 4.21 -7.77
C ARG A 67 3.19 3.37 -9.02
N ALA A 68 2.26 3.33 -9.97
CA ALA A 68 2.37 2.44 -11.12
C ALA A 68 3.59 2.72 -11.99
N THR A 69 4.10 3.96 -11.95
CA THR A 69 5.26 4.35 -12.73
C THR A 69 6.58 4.26 -11.99
N LEU A 70 6.57 3.89 -10.71
CA LEU A 70 7.78 3.84 -9.90
C LEU A 70 8.50 2.51 -10.10
N PRO A 71 9.82 2.52 -10.40
CA PRO A 71 10.58 1.27 -10.48
C PRO A 71 10.51 0.45 -9.20
N ALA A 72 10.49 1.10 -8.03
CA ALA A 72 10.41 0.39 -6.76
C ALA A 72 9.09 -0.36 -6.63
N PHE A 73 7.99 0.19 -7.16
CA PHE A 73 6.71 -0.50 -7.13
C PHE A 73 6.72 -1.72 -8.04
N ALA A 74 7.32 -1.59 -9.22
CA ALA A 74 7.48 -2.74 -10.13
C ALA A 74 8.31 -3.84 -9.46
N GLU A 75 9.37 -3.46 -8.76
CA GLU A 75 10.21 -4.41 -8.05
C GLU A 75 9.44 -5.10 -6.92
N PHE A 76 8.61 -4.34 -6.19
CA PHE A 76 7.74 -4.90 -5.16
C PHE A 76 6.75 -5.90 -5.75
N GLN A 77 6.15 -5.56 -6.90
CA GLN A 77 5.18 -6.44 -7.55
C GLN A 77 5.82 -7.72 -8.06
N ARG A 78 7.09 -7.63 -8.47
CA ARG A 78 7.80 -8.81 -8.96
C ARG A 78 8.00 -9.79 -7.81
N GLY A 79 7.55 -11.01 -7.98
CA GLY A 79 7.70 -12.03 -6.96
C GLY A 79 6.71 -11.91 -5.79
N LEU A 80 5.80 -10.94 -5.80
CA LEU A 80 4.83 -10.80 -4.73
C LEU A 80 3.99 -12.07 -4.59
N LYS A 81 3.58 -12.64 -5.70
CA LYS A 81 2.77 -13.85 -5.71
C LYS A 81 3.49 -15.00 -4.99
N GLN A 82 4.80 -15.14 -5.24
CA GLN A 82 5.59 -16.20 -4.61
C GLN A 82 5.85 -15.92 -3.13
N ARG A 83 5.89 -14.65 -2.72
CA ARG A 83 6.10 -14.31 -1.31
C ARG A 83 4.87 -14.55 -0.46
N CYS A 84 3.68 -14.63 -1.06
CA CYS A 84 2.43 -14.65 -0.31
C CYS A 84 1.88 -16.05 -0.14
N VAL A 85 1.38 -16.34 1.09
CA VAL A 85 0.53 -17.49 1.34
C VAL A 85 -0.94 -17.10 1.18
N GLU A 86 -1.29 -15.84 1.45
CA GLU A 86 -2.58 -15.27 1.09
C GLU A 86 -2.32 -14.12 0.12
N GLN A 87 -2.88 -14.22 -1.07
CA GLN A 87 -2.66 -13.24 -2.12
C GLN A 87 -3.31 -11.91 -1.78
N PRO A 88 -2.79 -10.78 -2.31
CA PRO A 88 -3.41 -9.49 -2.05
C PRO A 88 -4.88 -9.46 -2.43
N ALA A 89 -5.69 -8.98 -1.52
CA ALA A 89 -7.13 -8.87 -1.69
C ALA A 89 -7.52 -7.39 -1.58
N PRO A 90 -7.62 -6.67 -2.70
CA PRO A 90 -7.99 -5.27 -2.66
C PRO A 90 -9.48 -5.10 -2.43
N SER A 91 -9.83 -4.05 -1.70
CA SER A 91 -11.21 -3.68 -1.44
C SER A 91 -11.31 -2.17 -1.40
N GLU A 92 -12.32 -1.64 -2.07
CA GLU A 92 -12.63 -0.23 -1.91
C GLU A 92 -13.20 -0.02 -0.52
N ALA A 93 -12.83 1.10 0.10
CA ALA A 93 -13.23 1.39 1.47
C ALA A 93 -13.71 2.84 1.56
N THR A 94 -14.66 3.06 2.45
CA THR A 94 -15.20 4.39 2.72
C THR A 94 -14.88 4.73 4.16
N VAL A 95 -14.40 5.95 4.40
CA VAL A 95 -14.14 6.40 5.76
C VAL A 95 -15.49 6.64 6.45
N VAL A 96 -15.72 5.91 7.53
CA VAL A 96 -16.92 6.10 8.34
C VAL A 96 -16.70 7.21 9.37
N GLY A 97 -15.48 7.33 9.86
CA GLY A 97 -15.10 8.39 10.78
C GLY A 97 -13.60 8.47 10.88
N SER A 98 -13.08 9.65 11.20
CA SER A 98 -11.63 9.82 11.34
C SER A 98 -11.33 10.98 12.28
N TYR A 99 -10.16 10.92 12.87
CA TYR A 99 -9.61 12.01 13.68
C TYR A 99 -8.09 11.99 13.50
N GLY A 100 -7.52 13.13 13.15
CA GLY A 100 -6.08 13.22 12.94
C GLY A 100 -5.59 12.53 11.66
N TRP A 101 -6.50 12.03 10.85
CA TRP A 101 -6.17 11.37 9.59
C TRP A 101 -6.08 12.43 8.48
N PRO A 102 -5.06 12.36 7.62
CA PRO A 102 -4.95 13.35 6.55
C PRO A 102 -6.17 13.32 5.63
N SER A 103 -6.59 14.49 5.20
CA SER A 103 -7.74 14.60 4.30
C SER A 103 -7.35 15.26 2.97
#